data_4585483578cf40c17cf41ffdf90a65a6
#
_entry.id   4585483578cf40c17cf41ffdf90a65a6
#
_cell.length_a   1.000
_cell.length_b   1.000
_cell.length_c   1.000
_cell.angle_alpha   90.00
_cell.angle_beta   90.00
_cell.angle_gamma   90.00
#
_symmetry.space_group_name_H-M   'P 1'
#
loop_
_entity.id
_entity.type
_entity.pdbx_description
1 polymer ?
#
loop_
_entity_poly.entity_id
_entity_poly.type
_entity_poly.pdbx_seq_one_letter_code
_entity_poly.pdbx_strand_id
1 'polypeptide(L)'
;ERGVRFIELIDVGSSSNWDAHGNMATHGPLARNVDQAIAGLVTDLKQRGMLDETLVVWTTEFGRTPYHEKADHPGREHHHQVFSSWLAGGGVKGGIVHGSSDEHGIAVAENRVHVHDFHATILHQLGLDHEQLTFRHAGRDYRLTDVHGDVVKEVLA
;
A
#
# COMPACT_ATOMS: atom_id res chain seq x y z
N GLU A 1 9.33 19.96 2.05
CA GLU A 1 9.98 21.27 2.27
C GLU A 1 9.15 22.46 1.79
N ARG A 2 8.26 22.27 0.82
CA ARG A 2 7.43 23.35 0.26
C ARG A 2 6.00 23.38 0.80
N GLY A 3 5.72 22.69 1.91
CA GLY A 3 4.41 22.68 2.56
C GLY A 3 3.37 21.80 1.86
N VAL A 4 3.75 20.98 0.89
CA VAL A 4 2.86 19.97 0.29
C VAL A 4 2.74 18.81 1.27
N ARG A 5 1.53 18.52 1.72
CA ARG A 5 1.28 17.52 2.76
C ARG A 5 1.08 16.11 2.23
N PHE A 6 0.66 15.98 0.99
CA PHE A 6 0.41 14.68 0.35
C PHE A 6 0.94 14.71 -1.08
N ILE A 7 1.68 13.69 -1.47
CA ILE A 7 2.21 13.52 -2.82
C ILE A 7 1.92 12.09 -3.23
N GLU A 8 1.23 11.91 -4.33
CA GLU A 8 1.02 10.61 -4.96
C GLU A 8 1.87 10.51 -6.23
N LEU A 9 2.62 9.43 -6.34
CA LEU A 9 3.40 9.08 -7.52
C LEU A 9 2.82 7.78 -8.10
N ILE A 10 2.35 7.85 -9.32
CA ILE A 10 1.76 6.70 -10.00
C ILE A 10 2.71 6.24 -11.11
N ASP A 11 3.23 5.03 -10.98
CA ASP A 11 4.06 4.41 -12.02
C ASP A 11 3.15 3.73 -13.04
N VAL A 12 2.78 4.49 -14.06
CA VAL A 12 1.79 4.04 -15.07
C VAL A 12 2.40 3.52 -16.36
N GLY A 13 3.66 3.71 -16.65
CA GLY A 13 4.37 3.22 -17.84
C GLY A 13 3.50 3.01 -19.09
N SER A 14 3.67 1.90 -19.78
CA SER A 14 2.81 1.46 -20.88
C SER A 14 1.53 0.79 -20.37
N SER A 15 0.55 0.57 -21.25
CA SER A 15 -0.78 0.00 -20.94
C SER A 15 -0.79 -1.36 -20.22
N SER A 16 0.36 -2.01 -20.05
CA SER A 16 0.50 -3.29 -19.36
C SER A 16 1.64 -3.27 -18.35
N ASN A 17 2.00 -2.11 -17.82
CA ASN A 17 3.19 -1.90 -17.00
C ASN A 17 3.32 -2.95 -15.88
N TRP A 18 2.54 -2.84 -14.82
CA TRP A 18 2.54 -3.82 -13.72
C TRP A 18 1.45 -4.90 -13.86
N ASP A 19 0.61 -4.80 -14.88
CA ASP A 19 -0.52 -5.69 -15.11
C ASP A 19 -0.12 -6.93 -15.94
N ALA A 20 0.63 -7.84 -15.33
CA ALA A 20 1.33 -8.93 -15.99
C ALA A 20 0.46 -10.20 -16.15
N HIS A 21 -0.68 -10.11 -16.83
CA HIS A 21 -1.51 -11.28 -17.17
C HIS A 21 -0.78 -12.30 -18.05
N GLY A 22 0.08 -11.85 -18.95
CA GLY A 22 0.79 -12.70 -19.89
C GLY A 22 2.06 -13.32 -19.33
N ASN A 23 2.86 -12.57 -18.57
CA ASN A 23 4.15 -13.04 -18.08
C ASN A 23 4.64 -12.21 -16.88
N MET A 24 4.73 -12.82 -15.71
CA MET A 24 5.24 -12.17 -14.49
C MET A 24 6.72 -11.78 -14.56
N ALA A 25 7.51 -12.35 -15.46
CA ALA A 25 8.92 -11.97 -15.61
C ALA A 25 9.10 -10.49 -16.02
N THR A 26 8.07 -9.85 -16.59
CA THR A 26 8.07 -8.41 -16.88
C THR A 26 8.21 -7.54 -15.65
N HIS A 27 7.84 -8.01 -14.46
CA HIS A 27 8.01 -7.29 -13.19
C HIS A 27 9.49 -7.09 -12.81
N GLY A 28 10.40 -7.98 -13.23
CA GLY A 28 11.81 -7.82 -12.92
C GLY A 28 12.44 -6.52 -13.45
N PRO A 29 12.31 -6.19 -14.74
CA PRO A 29 12.71 -4.87 -15.27
C PRO A 29 12.02 -3.70 -14.60
N LEU A 30 10.70 -3.76 -14.37
CA LEU A 30 9.93 -2.70 -13.71
C LEU A 30 10.44 -2.44 -12.29
N ALA A 31 10.63 -3.49 -11.49
CA ALA A 31 11.18 -3.38 -10.15
C ALA A 31 12.57 -2.73 -10.15
N ARG A 32 13.46 -3.12 -11.07
CA ARG A 32 14.78 -2.49 -11.21
C ARG A 32 14.71 -1.00 -11.56
N ASN A 33 13.72 -0.59 -12.33
CA ASN A 33 13.56 0.81 -12.72
C ASN A 33 13.17 1.71 -11.53
N VAL A 34 12.36 1.21 -10.60
CA VAL A 34 11.89 1.99 -9.45
C VAL A 34 12.78 1.82 -8.21
N ASP A 35 13.56 0.75 -8.11
CA ASP A 35 14.34 0.38 -6.94
C ASP A 35 15.29 1.50 -6.49
N GLN A 36 16.10 2.03 -7.40
CA GLN A 36 17.04 3.11 -7.07
C GLN A 36 16.32 4.41 -6.65
N ALA A 37 15.21 4.72 -7.27
CA ALA A 37 14.44 5.93 -6.95
C ALA A 37 13.83 5.83 -5.55
N ILE A 38 13.27 4.66 -5.20
CA ILE A 38 12.72 4.39 -3.87
C ILE A 38 13.82 4.40 -2.82
N ALA A 39 14.92 3.69 -3.05
CA ALA A 39 16.06 3.67 -2.14
C ALA A 39 16.65 5.07 -1.94
N GLY A 40 16.78 5.85 -3.02
CA GLY A 40 17.23 7.23 -2.97
C GLY A 40 16.30 8.13 -2.14
N LEU A 41 15.00 8.04 -2.35
CA LEU A 41 14.01 8.81 -1.58
C LEU A 41 14.09 8.51 -0.08
N VAL A 42 14.04 7.24 0.31
CA VAL A 42 14.06 6.85 1.73
C VAL A 42 15.41 7.24 2.38
N THR A 43 16.51 7.06 1.66
CA THR A 43 17.85 7.42 2.13
C THR A 43 17.98 8.93 2.31
N ASP A 44 17.53 9.73 1.34
CA ASP A 44 17.59 11.20 1.42
C ASP A 44 16.73 11.73 2.58
N LEU A 45 15.49 11.23 2.72
CA LEU A 45 14.64 11.60 3.84
C LEU A 45 15.30 11.28 5.20
N LYS A 46 15.93 10.10 5.31
CA LYS A 46 16.62 9.69 6.54
C LYS A 46 17.83 10.57 6.83
N GLN A 47 18.69 10.82 5.83
CA GLN A 47 19.89 11.65 5.99
C GLN A 47 19.55 13.10 6.39
N ARG A 48 18.42 13.60 5.92
CA ARG A 48 17.95 14.96 6.21
C ARG A 48 17.12 15.05 7.50
N GLY A 49 16.92 13.94 8.22
CA GLY A 49 16.11 13.90 9.43
C GLY A 49 14.61 14.15 9.19
N MET A 50 14.14 13.90 7.96
CA MET A 50 12.74 14.12 7.57
C MET A 50 11.90 12.84 7.58
N LEU A 51 12.53 11.67 7.67
CA LEU A 51 11.82 10.38 7.56
C LEU A 51 10.85 10.19 8.73
N ASP A 52 11.20 10.66 9.93
CA ASP A 52 10.34 10.51 11.11
C ASP A 52 9.02 11.31 11.01
N GLU A 53 9.03 12.37 10.18
CA GLU A 53 7.85 13.22 9.93
C GLU A 53 7.22 12.96 8.54
N THR A 54 7.72 11.99 7.79
CA THR A 54 7.25 11.68 6.44
C THR A 54 6.90 10.20 6.33
N LEU A 55 5.62 9.90 6.20
CA LEU A 55 5.17 8.53 5.91
C LEU A 55 5.34 8.25 4.40
N VAL A 56 6.18 7.29 4.09
CA VAL A 56 6.32 6.74 2.73
C VAL A 56 5.49 5.47 2.64
N VAL A 57 4.59 5.42 1.67
CA VAL A 57 3.67 4.30 1.45
C VAL A 57 3.89 3.76 0.05
N TRP A 58 4.11 2.45 -0.06
CA TRP A 58 4.07 1.72 -1.32
C TRP A 58 2.88 0.76 -1.27
N THR A 59 1.96 0.89 -2.20
CA THR A 59 0.77 0.04 -2.27
C THR A 59 0.27 -0.10 -3.70
N THR A 60 -0.68 -0.98 -3.87
CA THR A 60 -1.44 -1.22 -5.10
C THR A 60 -2.90 -1.47 -4.72
N GLU A 61 -3.78 -1.49 -5.71
CA GLU A 61 -5.23 -1.70 -5.50
C GLU A 61 -5.58 -3.16 -5.21
N PHE A 62 -4.76 -4.11 -5.70
CA PHE A 62 -4.86 -5.56 -5.44
C PHE A 62 -3.51 -6.24 -5.76
N GLY A 63 -3.39 -7.51 -5.42
CA GLY A 63 -2.22 -8.34 -5.71
C GLY A 63 -2.38 -9.19 -6.96
N ARG A 64 -1.55 -10.23 -7.02
CA ARG A 64 -1.57 -11.24 -8.08
C ARG A 64 -1.81 -12.62 -7.49
N THR A 65 -2.60 -13.44 -8.18
CA THR A 65 -2.86 -14.81 -7.76
C THR A 65 -1.55 -15.60 -7.67
N PRO A 66 -1.40 -16.48 -6.67
CA PRO A 66 -0.23 -17.36 -6.58
C PRO A 66 -0.23 -18.47 -7.65
N TYR A 67 -1.30 -18.59 -8.42
CA TYR A 67 -1.50 -19.58 -9.46
C TYR A 67 -2.11 -18.95 -10.72
N HIS A 68 -2.15 -19.70 -11.80
CA HIS A 68 -2.92 -19.42 -13.00
C HIS A 68 -3.81 -20.61 -13.33
N GLU A 69 -5.00 -20.38 -13.89
CA GLU A 69 -5.96 -21.46 -14.25
C GLU A 69 -5.38 -22.46 -15.26
N LYS A 70 -4.51 -21.99 -16.16
CA LYS A 70 -3.79 -22.86 -17.10
C LYS A 70 -2.46 -23.25 -16.48
N ALA A 71 -2.20 -24.55 -16.40
CA ALA A 71 -0.92 -25.09 -15.97
C ALA A 71 0.24 -24.46 -16.80
N ASP A 72 1.34 -24.16 -16.15
CA ASP A 72 2.57 -23.61 -16.77
C ASP A 72 2.42 -22.23 -17.43
N HIS A 73 1.30 -21.54 -17.22
CA HIS A 73 1.13 -20.19 -17.73
C HIS A 73 1.98 -19.18 -16.91
N PRO A 74 2.84 -18.37 -17.56
CA PRO A 74 3.77 -17.51 -16.84
C PRO A 74 3.15 -16.23 -16.28
N GLY A 75 1.91 -15.93 -16.59
CA GLY A 75 1.15 -14.79 -16.08
C GLY A 75 0.41 -15.10 -14.78
N ARG A 76 -0.20 -14.07 -14.21
CA ARG A 76 -1.03 -14.15 -13.01
C ARG A 76 -2.24 -13.24 -13.14
N GLU A 77 -3.34 -13.63 -12.51
CA GLU A 77 -4.57 -12.86 -12.47
C GLU A 77 -4.62 -11.89 -11.29
N HIS A 78 -5.61 -11.01 -11.26
CA HIS A 78 -5.85 -10.10 -10.15
C HIS A 78 -6.24 -10.88 -8.88
N HIS A 79 -5.70 -10.47 -7.73
CA HIS A 79 -5.99 -11.08 -6.45
C HIS A 79 -6.34 -10.03 -5.41
N HIS A 80 -7.64 -9.81 -5.20
CA HIS A 80 -8.14 -8.78 -4.31
C HIS A 80 -8.13 -9.18 -2.82
N GLN A 81 -7.99 -10.47 -2.52
CA GLN A 81 -8.09 -10.96 -1.14
C GLN A 81 -6.78 -10.87 -0.36
N VAL A 82 -5.65 -11.00 -1.04
CA VAL A 82 -4.33 -10.99 -0.41
C VAL A 82 -3.34 -10.22 -1.26
N PHE A 83 -2.73 -9.21 -0.67
CA PHE A 83 -1.58 -8.50 -1.23
C PHE A 83 -0.80 -7.80 -0.12
N SER A 84 0.39 -7.36 -0.43
CA SER A 84 1.26 -6.70 0.54
C SER A 84 1.49 -5.24 0.17
N SER A 85 1.51 -4.40 1.18
CA SER A 85 1.98 -3.02 1.11
C SER A 85 3.16 -2.85 2.06
N TRP A 86 3.98 -1.81 1.87
CA TRP A 86 4.97 -1.46 2.87
C TRP A 86 4.91 0.03 3.20
N LEU A 87 5.32 0.34 4.43
CA LEU A 87 5.37 1.69 4.96
C LEU A 87 6.75 1.95 5.57
N ALA A 88 7.21 3.19 5.50
CA ALA A 88 8.45 3.62 6.14
C ALA A 88 8.31 5.04 6.68
N GLY A 89 8.91 5.32 7.82
CA GLY A 89 8.88 6.63 8.46
C GLY A 89 7.53 7.01 9.06
N GLY A 90 7.32 8.30 9.31
CA GLY A 90 6.05 8.85 9.78
C GLY A 90 5.43 8.17 11.00
N GLY A 91 6.25 7.69 11.96
CA GLY A 91 5.75 7.04 13.18
C GLY A 91 5.34 5.58 13.03
N VAL A 92 5.72 4.89 11.94
CA VAL A 92 5.51 3.44 11.84
C VAL A 92 6.72 2.66 12.38
N LYS A 93 6.48 1.47 12.92
CA LYS A 93 7.55 0.57 13.38
C LYS A 93 8.33 0.03 12.19
N GLY A 94 9.63 0.24 12.18
CA GLY A 94 10.52 -0.35 11.20
C GLY A 94 10.88 -1.80 11.49
N GLY A 95 11.15 -2.58 10.44
CA GLY A 95 11.68 -3.94 10.56
C GLY A 95 10.68 -5.01 11.03
N ILE A 96 9.38 -4.72 10.97
CA ILE A 96 8.32 -5.68 11.31
C ILE A 96 7.59 -6.16 10.05
N VAL A 97 6.97 -7.31 10.17
CA VAL A 97 5.95 -7.81 9.26
C VAL A 97 4.65 -7.96 10.04
N HIS A 98 3.56 -7.41 9.54
CA HIS A 98 2.24 -7.48 10.15
C HIS A 98 1.28 -8.22 9.22
N GLY A 99 0.74 -9.31 9.72
CA GLY A 99 -0.13 -10.20 8.95
C GLY A 99 0.60 -11.23 8.08
N SER A 100 -0.13 -12.25 7.73
CA SER A 100 0.34 -13.32 6.83
C SER A 100 -0.80 -13.88 5.99
N SER A 101 -0.47 -14.41 4.82
CA SER A 101 -1.36 -15.26 4.04
C SER A 101 -1.34 -16.70 4.56
N ASP A 102 -2.30 -17.50 4.09
CA ASP A 102 -2.24 -18.93 4.20
C ASP A 102 -1.05 -19.51 3.41
N GLU A 103 -0.79 -20.79 3.56
CA GLU A 103 0.33 -21.48 2.90
C GLU A 103 0.27 -21.46 1.38
N HIS A 104 -0.90 -21.20 0.80
CA HIS A 104 -1.11 -21.14 -0.63
C HIS A 104 -1.16 -19.71 -1.17
N GLY A 105 -1.14 -18.68 -0.29
CA GLY A 105 -1.28 -17.28 -0.68
C GLY A 105 -2.67 -16.90 -1.21
N ILE A 106 -3.70 -17.65 -0.84
CA ILE A 106 -5.08 -17.47 -1.35
C ILE A 106 -5.90 -16.58 -0.42
N ALA A 107 -5.74 -16.76 0.90
CA ALA A 107 -6.49 -16.02 1.91
C ALA A 107 -5.57 -15.42 2.98
N VAL A 108 -6.05 -14.39 3.68
CA VAL A 108 -5.36 -13.88 4.86
C VAL A 108 -5.53 -14.88 6.00
N ALA A 109 -4.43 -15.31 6.60
CA ALA A 109 -4.41 -16.22 7.74
C ALA A 109 -4.33 -15.48 9.08
N GLU A 110 -3.53 -14.41 9.16
CA GLU A 110 -3.29 -13.69 10.41
C GLU A 110 -3.32 -12.19 10.21
N ASN A 111 -3.77 -11.47 11.23
CA ASN A 111 -3.73 -10.00 11.34
C ASN A 111 -4.20 -9.31 10.05
N ARG A 112 -5.42 -9.66 9.63
CA ARG A 112 -6.04 -9.06 8.45
C ARG A 112 -6.11 -7.54 8.58
N VAL A 113 -5.67 -6.84 7.55
CA VAL A 113 -5.87 -5.39 7.39
C VAL A 113 -6.76 -5.17 6.18
N HIS A 114 -7.96 -4.65 6.40
CA HIS A 114 -8.85 -4.28 5.31
C HIS A 114 -8.40 -2.95 4.69
N VAL A 115 -8.80 -2.68 3.44
CA VAL A 115 -8.47 -1.40 2.78
C VAL A 115 -8.93 -0.18 3.60
N HIS A 116 -10.05 -0.28 4.27
CA HIS A 116 -10.53 0.79 5.16
C HIS A 116 -9.62 0.99 6.38
N ASP A 117 -9.08 -0.08 6.97
CA ASP A 117 -8.15 -0.01 8.10
C ASP A 117 -6.81 0.60 7.67
N PHE A 118 -6.35 0.22 6.48
CA PHE A 118 -5.14 0.79 5.88
C PHE A 118 -5.28 2.32 5.70
N HIS A 119 -6.39 2.77 5.13
CA HIS A 119 -6.65 4.21 4.96
C HIS A 119 -6.89 4.93 6.28
N ALA A 120 -7.60 4.30 7.24
CA ALA A 120 -7.78 4.85 8.60
C ALA A 120 -6.41 5.07 9.28
N THR A 121 -5.48 4.12 9.11
CA THR A 121 -4.12 4.19 9.66
C THR A 121 -3.32 5.33 9.01
N ILE A 122 -3.38 5.50 7.69
CA ILE A 122 -2.73 6.62 6.99
C ILE A 122 -3.31 7.97 7.46
N LEU A 123 -4.63 8.09 7.54
CA LEU A 123 -5.28 9.30 8.03
C LEU A 123 -4.89 9.63 9.47
N HIS A 124 -4.82 8.62 10.34
CA HIS A 124 -4.35 8.77 11.71
C HIS A 124 -2.92 9.32 11.77
N GLN A 125 -2.00 8.82 10.94
CA GLN A 125 -0.63 9.34 10.86
C GLN A 125 -0.54 10.76 10.32
N LEU A 126 -1.51 11.20 9.54
CA LEU A 126 -1.67 12.60 9.13
C LEU A 126 -2.30 13.50 10.22
N GLY A 127 -2.64 12.93 11.40
CA GLY A 127 -3.31 13.63 12.48
C GLY A 127 -4.80 13.87 12.24
N LEU A 128 -5.41 13.10 11.33
CA LEU A 128 -6.82 13.20 10.99
C LEU A 128 -7.63 12.07 11.64
N ASP A 129 -8.74 12.43 12.24
CA ASP A 129 -9.74 11.46 12.69
C ASP A 129 -10.61 11.07 11.50
N HIS A 130 -10.45 9.84 11.03
CA HIS A 130 -11.18 9.35 9.86
C HIS A 130 -12.69 9.23 10.06
N GLU A 131 -13.16 9.16 11.31
CA GLU A 131 -14.59 9.12 11.62
C GLU A 131 -15.23 10.50 11.57
N GLN A 132 -14.46 11.54 11.88
CA GLN A 132 -14.90 12.94 11.82
C GLN A 132 -14.64 13.59 10.45
N LEU A 133 -13.75 13.01 9.66
CA LEU A 133 -13.44 13.50 8.31
C LEU A 133 -14.56 13.10 7.35
N THR A 134 -15.56 13.97 7.25
CA THR A 134 -16.73 13.75 6.38
C THR A 134 -16.79 14.75 5.25
N PHE A 135 -17.43 14.38 4.16
CA PHE A 135 -17.88 15.30 3.13
C PHE A 135 -19.38 15.12 2.86
N ARG A 136 -20.07 16.23 2.66
CA ARG A 136 -21.50 16.21 2.43
C ARG A 136 -21.85 16.08 0.96
N HIS A 137 -22.61 15.04 0.61
CA HIS A 137 -23.10 14.84 -0.73
C HIS A 137 -24.55 14.35 -0.71
N ALA A 138 -25.41 14.93 -1.54
CA ALA A 138 -26.83 14.57 -1.66
C ALA A 138 -27.57 14.47 -0.30
N GLY A 139 -27.24 15.38 0.64
CA GLY A 139 -27.89 15.43 1.96
C GLY A 139 -27.34 14.45 3.01
N ARG A 140 -26.37 13.61 2.67
CA ARG A 140 -25.71 12.67 3.58
C ARG A 140 -24.22 13.03 3.77
N ASP A 141 -23.73 12.82 4.97
CA ASP A 141 -22.31 12.92 5.28
C ASP A 141 -21.63 11.55 5.06
N TYR A 142 -20.59 11.55 4.24
CA TYR A 142 -19.79 10.35 3.90
C TYR A 142 -18.40 10.46 4.50
N ARG A 143 -17.90 9.37 5.06
CA ARG A 143 -16.50 9.21 5.46
C ARG A 143 -15.70 8.55 4.33
N LEU A 144 -14.39 8.79 4.24
CA LEU A 144 -13.51 8.11 3.28
C LEU A 144 -13.42 6.59 3.56
N THR A 145 -13.58 6.20 4.82
CA THR A 145 -13.57 4.81 5.28
C THR A 145 -14.97 4.19 5.38
N ASP A 146 -16.01 4.89 4.88
CA ASP A 146 -17.42 4.53 5.00
C ASP A 146 -17.82 4.28 6.49
N VAL A 147 -18.43 3.15 6.80
CA VAL A 147 -18.80 2.75 8.17
C VAL A 147 -17.76 1.86 8.83
N HIS A 148 -16.61 1.66 8.18
CA HIS A 148 -15.54 0.76 8.57
C HIS A 148 -14.26 1.54 8.88
N GLY A 149 -13.19 0.81 9.15
CA GLY A 149 -11.83 1.31 9.32
C GLY A 149 -11.43 1.38 10.78
N ASP A 150 -10.53 0.49 11.15
CA ASP A 150 -9.84 0.49 12.42
C ASP A 150 -8.37 0.89 12.21
N VAL A 151 -7.86 1.78 13.06
CA VAL A 151 -6.42 2.12 13.03
C VAL A 151 -5.61 0.92 13.48
N VAL A 152 -4.70 0.46 12.64
CA VAL A 152 -3.82 -0.69 12.91
C VAL A 152 -2.69 -0.25 13.84
N LYS A 153 -2.96 -0.20 15.14
CA LYS A 153 -2.04 0.33 16.18
C LYS A 153 -0.76 -0.50 16.32
N GLU A 154 -0.82 -1.76 15.97
CA GLU A 154 0.30 -2.71 16.05
C GLU A 154 1.48 -2.32 15.17
N VAL A 155 1.22 -1.60 14.07
CA VAL A 155 2.27 -1.12 13.15
C VAL A 155 2.80 0.26 13.52
N LEU A 156 2.21 0.94 14.50
CA LEU A 156 2.60 2.29 14.94
C LEU A 156 3.65 2.23 16.06
N ALA A 157 4.62 3.17 16.05
CA ALA A 157 5.71 3.29 17.03
C ALA A 157 5.24 3.88 18.37
#